data_973685f9f06cd7d781a0851da6890b95
#
_entry.id   973685f9f06cd7d781a0851da6890b95
#
_cell.length_a   1.000
_cell.length_b   1.000
_cell.length_c   1.000
_cell.angle_alpha   90.00
_cell.angle_beta   90.00
_cell.angle_gamma   90.00
#
_symmetry.space_group_name_H-M   'P 1'
#
loop_
_entity.id
_entity.type
_entity.pdbx_description
1 polymer ?
#
loop_
_entity_poly.entity_id
_entity_poly.type
_entity_poly.pdbx_seq_one_letter_code
_entity_poly.pdbx_strand_id
1 'polypeptide(L)'
;MSYQPIRFYQTGTFTVGNRLLPEAQRSVQSGRERTNSLNSGHRACQGCGEALGARYAIDAAMAATNRQLVAANATGCLEVFSTPYPETSWQIPWIHSLFGNAAAVGTGIAAAMRVQGKRDVRVVAQGG
;
A
#
# COMPACT_ATOMS: atom_id res chain seq x y z
N MET A 1 -15.50 -23.16 21.04
CA MET A 1 -14.04 -23.06 20.91
C MET A 1 -13.55 -21.99 21.86
N SER A 2 -12.69 -22.36 22.82
CA SER A 2 -12.11 -21.38 23.75
C SER A 2 -11.12 -20.51 22.98
N TYR A 3 -11.37 -19.21 22.94
CA TYR A 3 -10.44 -18.24 22.39
C TYR A 3 -9.19 -18.23 23.30
N GLN A 4 -8.06 -18.69 22.78
CA GLN A 4 -6.78 -18.55 23.46
C GLN A 4 -6.14 -17.24 23.01
N PRO A 5 -5.87 -16.28 23.89
CA PRO A 5 -5.21 -15.06 23.52
C PRO A 5 -3.79 -15.34 23.02
N ILE A 6 -3.45 -14.79 21.88
CA ILE A 6 -2.13 -14.92 21.30
C ILE A 6 -1.16 -14.02 22.07
N ARG A 7 -0.14 -14.61 22.69
CA ARG A 7 0.86 -13.87 23.48
C ARG A 7 2.08 -13.52 22.64
N PHE A 8 2.03 -12.37 22.00
CA PHE A 8 3.10 -11.91 21.09
C PHE A 8 4.44 -11.69 21.75
N TYR A 9 4.46 -11.33 23.04
CA TYR A 9 5.66 -10.93 23.76
C TYR A 9 6.55 -12.11 24.22
N GLN A 10 6.08 -13.34 24.13
CA GLN A 10 6.82 -14.49 24.64
C GLN A 10 7.84 -15.08 23.68
N THR A 11 7.69 -14.86 22.40
CA THR A 11 8.50 -15.54 21.39
C THR A 11 9.38 -14.64 20.56
N GLY A 12 9.18 -13.33 20.64
CA GLY A 12 9.87 -12.37 19.77
C GLY A 12 9.58 -12.52 18.27
N THR A 13 8.67 -13.41 17.91
CA THR A 13 8.31 -13.69 16.51
C THR A 13 6.89 -13.25 16.22
N PHE A 14 6.74 -11.96 15.93
CA PHE A 14 5.43 -11.32 15.67
C PHE A 14 4.67 -11.89 14.48
N THR A 15 5.35 -12.56 13.58
CA THR A 15 4.75 -13.18 12.40
C THR A 15 3.98 -14.45 12.69
N VAL A 16 4.16 -15.05 13.85
CA VAL A 16 3.56 -16.34 14.20
C VAL A 16 2.08 -16.18 14.59
N GLY A 17 1.72 -15.05 15.20
CA GLY A 17 0.37 -14.84 15.70
C GLY A 17 -0.72 -15.01 14.66
N ASN A 18 -0.59 -14.36 13.53
CA ASN A 18 -1.59 -14.45 12.46
C ASN A 18 -1.58 -15.79 11.73
N ARG A 19 -0.47 -16.52 11.76
CA ARG A 19 -0.37 -17.85 11.15
C ARG A 19 -1.07 -18.93 11.96
N LEU A 20 -1.30 -18.68 13.24
CA LEU A 20 -2.03 -19.59 14.13
C LEU A 20 -3.55 -19.47 13.97
N LEU A 21 -4.03 -18.44 13.28
CA LEU A 21 -5.44 -18.29 12.98
C LEU A 21 -5.84 -19.20 11.81
N PRO A 22 -7.04 -19.81 11.85
CA PRO A 22 -7.63 -20.44 10.69
C PRO A 22 -7.64 -19.49 9.49
N GLU A 23 -7.46 -20.01 8.30
CA GLU A 23 -7.32 -19.21 7.08
C GLU A 23 -8.48 -18.23 6.86
N ALA A 24 -9.70 -18.67 7.16
CA ALA A 24 -10.91 -17.84 7.08
C ALA A 24 -10.93 -16.65 8.07
N GLN A 25 -10.10 -16.68 9.11
CA GLN A 25 -9.99 -15.61 10.12
C GLN A 25 -8.76 -14.73 9.91
N ARG A 26 -7.93 -15.04 8.93
CA ARG A 26 -6.75 -14.22 8.62
C ARG A 26 -7.17 -12.94 7.91
N SER A 27 -6.54 -11.84 8.30
CA SER A 27 -6.67 -10.61 7.54
C SER A 27 -5.98 -10.73 6.19
N VAL A 28 -6.37 -9.89 5.24
CA VAL A 28 -5.70 -9.79 3.92
C VAL A 28 -4.19 -9.60 4.08
N GLN A 29 -3.76 -8.89 5.12
CA GLN A 29 -2.35 -8.62 5.40
C GLN A 29 -1.55 -9.84 5.86
N SER A 30 -2.19 -10.88 6.35
CA SER A 30 -1.53 -12.10 6.83
C SER A 30 -1.59 -13.26 5.84
N GLY A 31 -2.25 -13.11 4.72
CA GLY A 31 -2.34 -14.12 3.66
C GLY A 31 -0.96 -14.41 3.06
N ARG A 32 -0.64 -15.69 2.81
CA ARG A 32 0.62 -16.10 2.17
C ARG A 32 0.69 -15.66 0.71
N GLU A 33 -0.44 -15.67 0.03
CA GLU A 33 -0.60 -15.34 -1.38
C GLU A 33 -0.75 -13.82 -1.62
N ARG A 34 -0.55 -13.05 -0.57
CA ARG A 34 -0.69 -11.60 -0.66
C ARG A 34 0.37 -10.99 -1.57
N THR A 35 -0.08 -10.17 -2.52
CA THR A 35 0.80 -9.30 -3.27
C THR A 35 1.14 -8.07 -2.43
N ASN A 36 2.42 -7.86 -2.16
CA ASN A 36 2.90 -6.62 -1.56
C ASN A 36 2.97 -5.55 -2.64
N SER A 37 2.34 -4.42 -2.39
CA SER A 37 2.46 -3.24 -3.25
C SER A 37 3.78 -2.48 -3.05
N LEU A 38 4.37 -2.62 -1.88
CA LEU A 38 5.63 -1.96 -1.51
C LEU A 38 6.75 -3.00 -1.44
N ASN A 39 7.74 -2.88 -2.31
CA ASN A 39 8.91 -3.74 -2.36
C ASN A 39 9.87 -3.49 -1.19
N SER A 40 10.71 -4.48 -0.92
CA SER A 40 11.90 -4.29 -0.10
C SER A 40 12.83 -3.25 -0.74
N GLY A 41 13.64 -2.60 0.09
CA GLY A 41 14.54 -1.53 -0.37
C GLY A 41 13.99 -0.12 -0.17
N HIS A 42 12.75 0.03 0.29
CA HIS A 42 12.23 1.31 0.75
C HIS A 42 13.00 1.82 1.98
N ARG A 43 12.94 3.12 2.22
CA ARG A 43 13.69 3.81 3.29
C ARG A 43 12.80 4.22 4.47
N ALA A 44 11.68 3.54 4.69
CA ALA A 44 10.80 3.82 5.82
C ALA A 44 11.50 3.57 7.15
N CYS A 45 11.22 4.40 8.13
CA CYS A 45 11.68 4.21 9.49
C CYS A 45 11.14 2.89 10.07
N GLN A 46 11.85 2.33 11.04
CA GLN A 46 11.36 1.16 11.75
C GLN A 46 10.02 1.48 12.45
N GLY A 47 9.02 0.62 12.24
CA GLY A 47 7.69 0.82 12.81
C GLY A 47 6.89 1.97 12.21
N CYS A 48 7.24 2.44 11.02
CA CYS A 48 6.55 3.56 10.36
C CYS A 48 5.08 3.22 10.09
N GLY A 49 4.18 3.89 10.80
CA GLY A 49 2.74 3.71 10.64
C GLY A 49 2.23 4.21 9.28
N GLU A 50 2.83 5.26 8.74
CA GLU A 50 2.50 5.79 7.42
C GLU A 50 2.83 4.79 6.30
N ALA A 51 4.02 4.20 6.32
CA ALA A 51 4.40 3.17 5.36
C ALA A 51 3.50 1.95 5.43
N LEU A 52 3.14 1.54 6.65
CA LEU A 52 2.23 0.42 6.88
C LEU A 52 0.81 0.73 6.39
N GLY A 53 0.29 1.90 6.72
CA GLY A 53 -1.05 2.33 6.31
C GLY A 53 -1.17 2.49 4.79
N ALA A 54 -0.20 3.17 4.18
CA ALA A 54 -0.15 3.35 2.73
C ALA A 54 -0.07 2.01 1.99
N ARG A 55 0.78 1.09 2.46
CA ARG A 55 0.87 -0.26 1.89
C ARG A 55 -0.47 -0.99 1.96
N TYR A 56 -1.13 -0.96 3.11
CA TYR A 56 -2.42 -1.65 3.25
C TYR A 56 -3.50 -1.07 2.35
N ALA A 57 -3.54 0.25 2.21
CA ALA A 57 -4.48 0.92 1.32
C ALA A 57 -4.24 0.53 -0.15
N ILE A 58 -2.99 0.53 -0.59
CA ILE A 58 -2.64 0.14 -1.97
C ILE A 58 -2.85 -1.36 -2.19
N ASP A 59 -2.47 -2.24 -1.26
CA ASP A 59 -2.72 -3.68 -1.36
C ASP A 59 -4.21 -3.97 -1.56
N ALA A 60 -5.08 -3.33 -0.77
CA ALA A 60 -6.53 -3.46 -0.89
C ALA A 60 -7.05 -2.90 -2.21
N ALA A 61 -6.55 -1.73 -2.64
CA ALA A 61 -6.93 -1.12 -3.90
C ALA A 61 -6.49 -1.98 -5.11
N MET A 62 -5.30 -2.56 -5.07
CA MET A 62 -4.82 -3.48 -6.11
C MET A 62 -5.72 -4.70 -6.22
N ALA A 63 -6.11 -5.30 -5.11
CA ALA A 63 -7.01 -6.44 -5.09
C ALA A 63 -8.40 -6.08 -5.64
N ALA A 64 -8.96 -4.95 -5.22
CA ALA A 64 -10.28 -4.48 -5.65
C ALA A 64 -10.36 -4.07 -7.12
N THR A 65 -9.24 -3.68 -7.72
CA THR A 65 -9.17 -3.16 -9.10
C THR A 65 -8.51 -4.13 -10.08
N ASN A 66 -8.20 -5.33 -9.63
CA ASN A 66 -7.41 -6.28 -10.41
C ASN A 66 -6.12 -5.63 -10.98
N ARG A 67 -5.42 -4.85 -10.14
CA ARG A 67 -4.20 -4.09 -10.46
C ARG A 67 -4.39 -2.96 -11.48
N GLN A 68 -5.60 -2.62 -11.87
CA GLN A 68 -5.89 -1.47 -12.74
C GLN A 68 -5.90 -0.19 -11.89
N LEU A 69 -4.72 0.24 -11.47
CA LEU A 69 -4.52 1.29 -10.48
C LEU A 69 -3.34 2.17 -10.85
N VAL A 70 -3.49 3.47 -10.64
CA VAL A 70 -2.41 4.47 -10.68
C VAL A 70 -2.42 5.22 -9.37
N ALA A 71 -1.27 5.41 -8.75
CA ALA A 71 -1.14 6.24 -7.56
C ALA A 71 -0.51 7.60 -7.89
N ALA A 72 -1.11 8.66 -7.37
CA ALA A 72 -0.53 9.99 -7.31
C ALA A 72 -0.13 10.29 -5.87
N ASN A 73 1.08 10.76 -5.67
CA ASN A 73 1.60 11.07 -4.35
C ASN A 73 2.12 12.51 -4.26
N ALA A 74 1.98 13.11 -3.10
CA ALA A 74 2.59 14.40 -2.80
C ALA A 74 3.95 14.20 -2.14
N THR A 75 4.80 15.23 -2.22
CA THR A 75 6.05 15.28 -1.48
C THR A 75 5.76 15.20 0.02
N GLY A 76 6.49 14.35 0.71
CA GLY A 76 6.36 14.09 2.14
C GLY A 76 7.12 12.83 2.53
N CYS A 77 6.92 12.32 3.74
CA CYS A 77 7.57 11.08 4.18
C CYS A 77 7.22 9.90 3.27
N LEU A 78 5.98 9.84 2.80
CA LEU A 78 5.51 8.79 1.91
C LEU A 78 6.31 8.72 0.60
N GLU A 79 6.62 9.86 0.02
CA GLU A 79 7.50 9.93 -1.15
C GLU A 79 8.95 9.58 -0.77
N VAL A 80 9.47 10.19 0.27
CA VAL A 80 10.89 10.05 0.66
C VAL A 80 11.29 8.59 0.89
N PHE A 81 10.45 7.82 1.56
CA PHE A 81 10.80 6.42 1.81
C PHE A 81 10.55 5.51 0.61
N SER A 82 9.66 5.86 -0.29
CA SER A 82 9.22 4.99 -1.38
C SER A 82 9.89 5.26 -2.73
N THR A 83 10.70 6.31 -2.83
CA THR A 83 11.44 6.67 -4.06
C THR A 83 12.95 6.49 -3.90
N PRO A 84 13.49 5.27 -3.81
CA PRO A 84 14.92 5.05 -4.00
C PRO A 84 15.26 5.38 -5.46
N TYR A 85 16.05 6.44 -5.66
CA TYR A 85 16.50 6.83 -7.01
C TYR A 85 17.23 5.67 -7.70
N PRO A 86 16.99 5.41 -8.99
CA PRO A 86 16.11 6.14 -9.94
C PRO A 86 14.69 5.59 -10.05
N GLU A 87 14.28 4.71 -9.18
CA GLU A 87 13.03 3.98 -9.26
C GLU A 87 12.13 4.27 -8.06
N THR A 88 10.92 3.73 -8.10
CA THR A 88 10.02 3.68 -6.95
C THR A 88 9.97 2.28 -6.36
N SER A 89 9.73 2.17 -5.05
CA SER A 89 9.48 0.89 -4.39
C SER A 89 8.05 0.37 -4.58
N TRP A 90 7.15 1.13 -5.20
CA TRP A 90 5.78 0.71 -5.46
C TRP A 90 5.66 -0.19 -6.68
N GLN A 91 4.88 -1.26 -6.58
CA GLN A 91 4.60 -2.20 -7.68
C GLN A 91 3.40 -1.79 -8.54
N ILE A 92 3.12 -0.51 -8.63
CA ILE A 92 2.06 0.09 -9.43
C ILE A 92 2.60 1.31 -10.16
N PRO A 93 1.97 1.75 -11.26
CA PRO A 93 2.25 3.06 -11.83
C PRO A 93 2.07 4.14 -10.77
N TRP A 94 3.14 4.90 -10.53
CA TRP A 94 3.22 5.84 -9.44
C TRP A 94 3.77 7.18 -9.91
N ILE A 95 3.13 8.26 -9.53
CA ILE A 95 3.48 9.61 -9.94
C ILE A 95 3.69 10.45 -8.70
N HIS A 96 4.87 11.02 -8.57
CA HIS A 96 5.19 12.00 -7.55
C HIS A 96 4.88 13.41 -8.01
N SER A 97 4.30 14.21 -7.12
CA SER A 97 4.01 15.63 -7.33
C SER A 97 4.43 16.46 -6.13
N LEU A 98 4.17 17.75 -6.20
CA LEU A 98 4.55 18.71 -5.17
C LEU A 98 3.79 18.50 -3.84
N PHE A 99 4.27 19.15 -2.78
CA PHE A 99 3.59 19.20 -1.48
C PHE A 99 2.10 19.57 -1.63
N GLY A 100 1.23 18.82 -0.95
CA GLY A 100 -0.21 19.07 -0.92
C GLY A 100 -0.95 18.87 -2.25
N ASN A 101 -0.31 18.41 -3.30
CA ASN A 101 -0.85 18.41 -4.66
C ASN A 101 -1.36 17.05 -5.16
N ALA A 102 -1.28 15.99 -4.36
CA ALA A 102 -1.66 14.65 -4.79
C ALA A 102 -3.10 14.56 -5.32
N ALA A 103 -4.04 15.19 -4.64
CA ALA A 103 -5.45 15.14 -5.03
C ALA A 103 -5.72 15.88 -6.36
N ALA A 104 -5.07 17.03 -6.58
CA ALA A 104 -5.18 17.79 -7.81
C ALA A 104 -4.61 17.00 -9.00
N VAL A 105 -3.42 16.42 -8.83
CA VAL A 105 -2.80 15.55 -9.84
C VAL A 105 -3.64 14.31 -10.08
N GLY A 106 -4.12 13.66 -9.04
CA GLY A 106 -5.01 12.50 -9.15
C GLY A 106 -6.28 12.82 -9.96
N THR A 107 -6.86 14.01 -9.77
CA THR A 107 -8.00 14.47 -10.56
C THR A 107 -7.64 14.60 -12.04
N GLY A 108 -6.48 15.18 -12.36
CA GLY A 108 -5.99 15.30 -13.73
C GLY A 108 -5.76 13.95 -14.39
N ILE A 109 -5.13 13.00 -13.67
CA ILE A 109 -4.91 11.63 -14.16
C ILE A 109 -6.25 10.94 -14.43
N ALA A 110 -7.22 11.06 -13.51
CA ALA A 110 -8.54 10.45 -13.68
C ALA A 110 -9.28 11.02 -14.91
N ALA A 111 -9.17 12.31 -15.15
CA ALA A 111 -9.72 12.95 -16.34
C ALA A 111 -9.04 12.44 -17.62
N ALA A 112 -7.72 12.35 -17.63
CA ALA A 112 -6.95 11.84 -18.77
C ALA A 112 -7.31 10.36 -19.09
N MET A 113 -7.46 9.50 -18.06
CA MET A 113 -7.88 8.12 -18.24
C MET A 113 -9.27 8.02 -18.89
N ARG A 114 -10.20 8.89 -18.47
CA ARG A 114 -11.55 8.96 -19.09
C ARG A 114 -11.50 9.32 -20.57
N VAL A 115 -10.71 10.35 -20.92
CA VAL A 115 -10.53 10.79 -22.32
C VAL A 115 -9.92 9.69 -23.19
N GLN A 116 -8.98 8.91 -22.62
CA GLN A 116 -8.37 7.77 -23.29
C GLN A 116 -9.27 6.51 -23.33
N GLY A 117 -10.48 6.57 -22.80
CA GLY A 117 -11.39 5.42 -22.73
C GLY A 117 -11.03 4.36 -21.69
N LYS A 118 -10.02 4.61 -20.87
CA LYS A 118 -9.55 3.68 -19.80
C LYS A 118 -10.38 3.82 -18.52
N ARG A 119 -11.64 3.43 -18.60
CA ARG A 119 -12.61 3.61 -17.51
C ARG A 119 -12.42 2.66 -16.34
N ASP A 120 -11.70 1.58 -16.53
CA ASP A 120 -11.44 0.56 -15.51
C ASP A 120 -10.25 0.91 -14.60
N VAL A 121 -9.41 1.86 -15.01
CA VAL A 121 -8.28 2.31 -14.21
C VAL A 121 -8.77 3.23 -13.10
N ARG A 122 -8.40 2.88 -11.87
CA ARG A 122 -8.65 3.72 -10.69
C ARG A 122 -7.44 4.55 -10.36
N VAL A 123 -7.67 5.70 -9.77
CA VAL A 123 -6.61 6.60 -9.31
C VAL A 123 -6.72 6.76 -7.80
N VAL A 124 -5.62 6.52 -7.11
CA VAL A 124 -5.49 6.76 -5.67
C VAL A 124 -4.55 7.93 -5.47
N ALA A 125 -5.01 8.93 -4.73
CA ALA A 125 -4.19 10.05 -4.31
C ALA A 125 -3.82 9.89 -2.83
N GLN A 126 -2.53 9.94 -2.54
CA GLN A 126 -2.00 9.81 -1.19
C GLN A 126 -1.20 11.08 -0.84
N GLY A 127 -1.47 11.61 0.34
CA GLY A 127 -0.71 12.71 0.92
C GLY A 127 -0.30 12.37 2.34
N GLY A 128 0.89 12.80 2.76
CA GLY A 128 1.43 12.59 4.08
C GLY A 128 2.80 13.23 4.21
#